data_0a889e44ccf764c5c7bc99763708306b
#
_entry.id   0a889e44ccf764c5c7bc99763708306b
#
_cell.length_a   1.000
_cell.length_b   1.000
_cell.length_c   1.000
_cell.angle_alpha   90.00
_cell.angle_beta   90.00
_cell.angle_gamma   90.00
#
_symmetry.space_group_name_H-M   'P 1'
#
loop_
_entity.id
_entity.type
_entity.pdbx_description
1 polymer ?
#
loop_
_entity_poly.entity_id
_entity_poly.type
_entity_poly.pdbx_seq_one_letter_code
_entity_poly.pdbx_strand_id
1 'polypeptide(L)'
;MKKQAFYSSAAAMGDLICATPTIKKLAEIYQSTITVISNHPYLFNNCPYVDESLNFNDYTEEQLSEKYDIHRTFFLLGKTDSRGVEFKHAMCDIRQFHAKDIGFMLTPEELTCDYFPKSDDSCLSGINLPEKYVVIHPAQSWDSRTWSKYNWQSLIISLEELGISIVSIGKDTKEESDYSGTTLKPVFKLDIKNGLDLTNQTTLDQSWHIINKASCVITMDSGVLHLAGTTDVNIIQLGSSIKPEYRAPWRKNSQSYKYSYIVGGCQLHCASDLKYSLRDWGHIQAVTLIGTCLEKKPSFECNPSYIPVLEEVKNIWGKVTTTNLVKVEKELIEPRTLVEIVSDALGDNVGAMSIIEKWRKETGKKVTVICNHPDLFRSSYRDIMIYKKSDTNVKFAPEEGIWHVNNVTHTERINATYKFDVPLLVGYAKDFNISSEGVVLKVDGVNGERPIKAKYVCIGVHSTAQCKYWNHPGAWDELCRMLRKKDLTPVVVEKDFSFGIPGHMNEVPSKAVKKIGMSFGEVLNYIQHAEMFIGLSSGLTWVAQGLGKPTVIISNATSKDNEYIDDKTLRIFEESVCHGCFHKYPFNTGDWLWCPVYRNDEARRFICTKAITPESVMEQIEKFYNI
;
A
#
# COMPACT_ATOMS: atom_id res chain seq x y z
N MET A 1 24.87 13.59 -48.88
CA MET A 1 24.35 13.95 -47.55
C MET A 1 24.30 12.68 -46.74
N LYS A 2 24.68 12.74 -45.44
CA LYS A 2 24.52 11.61 -44.52
C LYS A 2 23.04 11.38 -44.26
N LYS A 3 22.64 10.12 -44.00
CA LYS A 3 21.29 9.81 -43.54
C LYS A 3 21.05 10.39 -42.15
N GLN A 4 19.83 10.81 -41.85
CA GLN A 4 19.44 11.27 -40.52
C GLN A 4 19.18 10.08 -39.61
N ALA A 5 19.72 10.10 -38.39
CA ALA A 5 19.53 9.06 -37.42
C ALA A 5 19.13 9.58 -36.03
N PHE A 6 18.16 8.91 -35.44
CA PHE A 6 17.83 9.06 -34.02
C PHE A 6 18.58 8.01 -33.20
N TYR A 7 19.30 8.41 -32.19
CA TYR A 7 20.09 7.53 -31.35
C TYR A 7 19.67 7.59 -29.88
N SER A 8 19.39 6.43 -29.30
CA SER A 8 19.13 6.30 -27.88
C SER A 8 19.80 5.05 -27.31
N SER A 9 20.84 5.24 -26.53
CA SER A 9 21.70 4.14 -26.03
C SER A 9 21.16 3.38 -24.83
N ALA A 10 20.07 3.80 -24.24
CA ALA A 10 19.79 3.29 -22.92
C ALA A 10 18.32 3.38 -22.48
N ALA A 11 17.43 3.37 -23.43
CA ALA A 11 16.01 3.46 -23.14
C ALA A 11 15.38 2.09 -22.94
N ALA A 12 14.50 1.96 -21.95
CA ALA A 12 13.60 0.83 -21.88
C ALA A 12 12.58 0.86 -23.04
N MET A 13 11.95 -0.26 -23.33
CA MET A 13 10.95 -0.38 -24.40
C MET A 13 9.88 0.75 -24.36
N GLY A 14 9.36 1.06 -23.18
CA GLY A 14 8.35 2.13 -22.99
C GLY A 14 8.88 3.51 -23.35
N ASP A 15 10.13 3.78 -23.01
CA ASP A 15 10.79 5.05 -23.30
C ASP A 15 10.99 5.26 -24.80
N LEU A 16 11.32 4.18 -25.53
CA LEU A 16 11.45 4.22 -26.99
C LEU A 16 10.09 4.38 -27.70
N ILE A 17 9.02 3.79 -27.18
CA ILE A 17 7.66 4.08 -27.68
C ILE A 17 7.36 5.57 -27.47
N CYS A 18 7.74 6.15 -26.35
CA CYS A 18 7.58 7.56 -26.07
C CYS A 18 8.49 8.47 -26.92
N ALA A 19 9.53 7.94 -27.56
CA ALA A 19 10.36 8.67 -28.50
C ALA A 19 9.76 8.76 -29.90
N THR A 20 8.75 7.95 -30.23
CA THR A 20 8.15 7.92 -31.59
C THR A 20 7.64 9.28 -32.08
N PRO A 21 7.03 10.15 -31.25
CA PRO A 21 6.66 11.51 -31.67
C PRO A 21 7.88 12.33 -32.12
N THR A 22 8.99 12.21 -31.40
CA THR A 22 10.25 12.90 -31.75
C THR A 22 10.83 12.39 -33.06
N ILE A 23 10.87 11.07 -33.26
CA ILE A 23 11.36 10.46 -34.50
C ILE A 23 10.50 10.87 -35.68
N LYS A 24 9.17 10.86 -35.51
CA LYS A 24 8.23 11.34 -36.53
C LYS A 24 8.46 12.80 -36.89
N LYS A 25 8.66 13.64 -35.89
CA LYS A 25 8.96 15.07 -36.08
C LYS A 25 10.29 15.30 -36.82
N LEU A 26 11.31 14.50 -36.51
CA LEU A 26 12.57 14.52 -37.28
C LEU A 26 12.32 14.16 -38.76
N ALA A 27 11.55 13.13 -39.05
CA ALA A 27 11.21 12.75 -40.41
C ALA A 27 10.48 13.87 -41.15
N GLU A 28 9.59 14.60 -40.50
CA GLU A 28 8.92 15.78 -41.05
C GLU A 28 9.89 16.93 -41.32
N ILE A 29 10.78 17.24 -40.36
CA ILE A 29 11.75 18.34 -40.50
C ILE A 29 12.71 18.08 -41.67
N TYR A 30 13.22 16.88 -41.77
CA TYR A 30 14.18 16.51 -42.80
C TYR A 30 13.57 16.01 -44.10
N GLN A 31 12.23 15.90 -44.15
CA GLN A 31 11.45 15.37 -45.29
C GLN A 31 12.02 14.02 -45.80
N SER A 32 12.42 13.16 -44.85
CA SER A 32 13.00 11.86 -45.12
C SER A 32 12.69 10.88 -43.99
N THR A 33 12.79 9.60 -44.28
CA THR A 33 12.77 8.58 -43.23
C THR A 33 14.00 8.68 -42.32
N ILE A 34 13.89 8.19 -41.09
CA ILE A 34 14.93 8.26 -40.07
C ILE A 34 15.46 6.85 -39.78
N THR A 35 16.76 6.72 -39.67
CA THR A 35 17.39 5.50 -39.12
C THR A 35 17.30 5.55 -37.60
N VAL A 36 16.75 4.52 -36.93
CA VAL A 36 16.73 4.43 -35.46
C VAL A 36 17.84 3.52 -34.97
N ILE A 37 18.65 4.03 -34.05
CA ILE A 37 19.76 3.31 -33.41
C ILE A 37 19.45 3.16 -31.93
N SER A 38 19.12 1.93 -31.47
CA SER A 38 18.69 1.67 -30.09
C SER A 38 18.99 0.25 -29.64
N ASN A 39 18.77 -0.05 -28.37
CA ASN A 39 18.86 -1.42 -27.83
C ASN A 39 17.62 -2.28 -28.14
N HIS A 40 16.54 -1.69 -28.66
CA HIS A 40 15.30 -2.39 -29.04
C HIS A 40 14.89 -2.05 -30.49
N PRO A 41 15.73 -2.33 -31.49
CA PRO A 41 15.46 -1.97 -32.89
C PRO A 41 14.15 -2.57 -33.43
N TYR A 42 13.75 -3.73 -32.93
CA TYR A 42 12.53 -4.43 -33.36
C TYR A 42 11.24 -3.62 -33.17
N LEU A 43 11.24 -2.60 -32.30
CA LEU A 43 10.09 -1.71 -32.07
C LEU A 43 9.71 -0.89 -33.31
N PHE A 44 10.66 -0.67 -34.24
CA PHE A 44 10.50 0.25 -35.36
C PHE A 44 10.45 -0.45 -36.71
N ASN A 45 10.51 -1.80 -36.74
CA ASN A 45 10.62 -2.57 -37.98
C ASN A 45 9.48 -2.33 -38.98
N ASN A 46 8.33 -1.86 -38.54
CA ASN A 46 7.18 -1.60 -39.40
C ASN A 46 6.71 -0.13 -39.34
N CYS A 47 7.56 0.75 -38.82
CA CYS A 47 7.26 2.14 -38.63
C CYS A 47 7.41 2.92 -39.94
N PRO A 48 6.35 3.60 -40.46
CA PRO A 48 6.36 4.19 -41.80
C PRO A 48 7.33 5.37 -41.97
N TYR A 49 7.79 5.96 -40.90
CA TYR A 49 8.77 7.05 -40.92
C TYR A 49 10.18 6.61 -40.49
N VAL A 50 10.42 5.28 -40.41
CA VAL A 50 11.71 4.69 -40.12
C VAL A 50 12.10 3.78 -41.29
N ASP A 51 13.29 3.98 -41.85
CA ASP A 51 13.79 3.15 -42.95
C ASP A 51 14.70 2.01 -42.47
N GLU A 52 15.40 2.23 -41.38
CA GLU A 52 16.38 1.27 -40.85
C GLU A 52 16.37 1.30 -39.33
N SER A 53 16.44 0.14 -38.70
CA SER A 53 16.52 0.00 -37.22
C SER A 53 17.73 -0.82 -36.86
N LEU A 54 18.66 -0.23 -36.10
CA LEU A 54 19.96 -0.80 -35.78
C LEU A 54 20.09 -0.99 -34.26
N ASN A 55 20.79 -2.09 -33.90
CA ASN A 55 21.22 -2.25 -32.52
C ASN A 55 22.55 -1.49 -32.33
N PHE A 56 22.61 -0.55 -31.40
CA PHE A 56 23.81 0.25 -31.19
C PHE A 56 25.02 -0.58 -30.73
N ASN A 57 24.82 -1.77 -30.14
CA ASN A 57 25.90 -2.67 -29.74
C ASN A 57 26.68 -3.30 -30.93
N ASP A 58 26.09 -3.27 -32.12
CA ASP A 58 26.70 -3.90 -33.32
C ASP A 58 27.64 -2.95 -34.08
N TYR A 59 27.78 -1.69 -33.62
CA TYR A 59 28.52 -0.65 -34.32
C TYR A 59 29.40 0.17 -33.38
N THR A 60 30.55 0.66 -33.92
CA THR A 60 31.37 1.67 -33.21
C THR A 60 30.82 3.09 -33.47
N GLU A 61 31.20 4.03 -32.62
CA GLU A 61 30.85 5.47 -32.76
C GLU A 61 31.37 6.03 -34.11
N GLU A 62 32.56 5.62 -34.55
CA GLU A 62 33.15 6.06 -35.80
C GLU A 62 32.33 5.54 -36.99
N GLN A 63 31.95 4.26 -36.99
CA GLN A 63 31.13 3.67 -38.04
C GLN A 63 29.78 4.36 -38.18
N LEU A 64 29.14 4.71 -37.05
CA LEU A 64 27.86 5.41 -37.06
C LEU A 64 28.02 6.86 -37.54
N SER A 65 29.03 7.58 -37.05
CA SER A 65 29.26 8.97 -37.41
C SER A 65 29.72 9.18 -38.85
N GLU A 66 30.35 8.18 -39.47
CA GLU A 66 30.67 8.23 -40.88
C GLU A 66 29.42 8.17 -41.79
N LYS A 67 28.45 7.36 -41.42
CA LYS A 67 27.25 7.06 -42.24
C LYS A 67 26.08 7.97 -41.95
N TYR A 68 25.92 8.41 -40.71
CA TYR A 68 24.73 9.13 -40.24
C TYR A 68 25.04 10.51 -39.69
N ASP A 69 24.06 11.38 -39.82
CA ASP A 69 23.93 12.61 -39.04
C ASP A 69 23.05 12.31 -37.84
N ILE A 70 23.63 12.26 -36.63
CA ILE A 70 23.07 11.60 -35.49
C ILE A 70 22.44 12.61 -34.51
N HIS A 71 21.13 12.47 -34.28
CA HIS A 71 20.38 13.16 -33.24
C HIS A 71 20.33 12.27 -31.98
N ARG A 72 21.11 12.62 -30.97
CA ARG A 72 21.28 11.81 -29.75
C ARG A 72 20.38 12.28 -28.65
N THR A 73 19.66 11.34 -28.05
CA THR A 73 19.03 11.56 -26.78
C THR A 73 19.81 10.83 -25.68
N PHE A 74 20.13 11.55 -24.62
CA PHE A 74 20.86 11.01 -23.48
C PHE A 74 19.85 10.54 -22.42
N PHE A 75 19.26 9.41 -22.64
CA PHE A 75 18.34 8.79 -21.67
C PHE A 75 19.12 8.14 -20.52
N LEU A 76 20.02 8.89 -19.90
CA LEU A 76 20.78 8.42 -18.76
C LEU A 76 20.20 8.99 -17.46
N LEU A 77 19.77 8.11 -16.59
CA LEU A 77 19.64 8.39 -15.18
C LEU A 77 21.00 8.94 -14.72
N GLY A 78 21.09 10.26 -14.68
CA GLY A 78 22.13 10.93 -13.91
C GLY A 78 23.45 11.25 -14.53
N LYS A 79 23.54 11.51 -15.78
CA LYS A 79 24.67 12.34 -16.25
C LYS A 79 24.20 13.78 -16.41
N THR A 80 24.93 14.69 -15.79
CA THR A 80 24.90 16.11 -16.15
C THR A 80 25.26 16.22 -17.63
N ASP A 81 24.43 16.94 -18.39
CA ASP A 81 24.84 17.32 -19.73
C ASP A 81 26.11 18.21 -19.67
N SER A 82 26.71 18.48 -20.82
CA SER A 82 27.90 19.37 -20.93
C SER A 82 27.68 20.77 -20.38
N ARG A 83 26.44 21.12 -19.99
CA ARG A 83 26.03 22.42 -19.44
C ARG A 83 25.80 22.35 -17.92
N GLY A 84 26.00 21.18 -17.28
CA GLY A 84 25.78 20.99 -15.85
C GLY A 84 24.31 20.89 -15.43
N VAL A 85 23.40 20.68 -16.40
CA VAL A 85 21.96 20.55 -16.12
C VAL A 85 21.61 19.07 -15.97
N GLU A 86 21.16 18.69 -14.78
CA GLU A 86 20.61 17.35 -14.54
C GLU A 86 19.22 17.23 -15.12
N PHE A 87 19.11 16.63 -16.30
CA PHE A 87 17.82 16.23 -16.85
C PHE A 87 17.35 14.93 -16.22
N LYS A 88 16.24 14.98 -15.49
CA LYS A 88 15.59 13.80 -14.92
C LYS A 88 14.31 13.54 -15.70
N HIS A 89 14.26 12.44 -16.42
CA HIS A 89 13.09 12.04 -17.20
C HIS A 89 11.79 11.92 -16.36
N ALA A 90 11.92 11.72 -15.02
CA ALA A 90 10.80 11.69 -14.10
C ALA A 90 10.18 13.08 -13.82
N MET A 91 10.83 14.15 -14.27
CA MET A 91 10.45 15.54 -13.97
C MET A 91 9.77 16.27 -15.13
N CYS A 92 9.56 15.60 -16.23
CA CYS A 92 8.88 16.17 -17.38
C CYS A 92 8.11 15.08 -18.13
N ASP A 93 7.26 15.50 -19.06
CA ASP A 93 6.65 14.59 -20.02
C ASP A 93 7.76 13.87 -20.81
N ILE A 94 7.75 12.55 -20.74
CA ILE A 94 8.79 11.72 -21.34
C ILE A 94 8.89 11.90 -22.86
N ARG A 95 7.80 12.21 -23.54
CA ARG A 95 7.78 12.48 -24.99
C ARG A 95 8.48 13.78 -25.32
N GLN A 96 8.22 14.82 -24.49
CA GLN A 96 8.91 16.10 -24.61
C GLN A 96 10.39 16.01 -24.24
N PHE A 97 10.75 15.07 -23.35
CA PHE A 97 12.14 14.85 -22.97
C PHE A 97 13.00 14.55 -24.18
N HIS A 98 12.60 13.59 -25.03
CA HIS A 98 13.37 13.25 -26.23
C HIS A 98 13.48 14.41 -27.21
N ALA A 99 12.41 15.15 -27.41
CA ALA A 99 12.39 16.32 -28.31
C ALA A 99 13.31 17.45 -27.80
N LYS A 100 13.21 17.79 -26.52
CA LYS A 100 14.05 18.82 -25.88
C LYS A 100 15.54 18.50 -25.95
N ASP A 101 15.86 17.24 -25.74
CA ASP A 101 17.24 16.79 -25.74
C ASP A 101 17.90 16.95 -27.12
N ILE A 102 17.10 16.85 -28.19
CA ILE A 102 17.53 17.06 -29.57
C ILE A 102 17.44 18.54 -30.00
N GLY A 103 16.73 19.39 -29.24
CA GLY A 103 16.70 20.83 -29.45
C GLY A 103 15.39 21.42 -29.99
N PHE A 104 14.27 20.70 -29.93
CA PHE A 104 12.95 21.22 -30.28
C PHE A 104 11.85 20.83 -29.27
N MET A 105 10.65 21.33 -29.48
CA MET A 105 9.47 21.04 -28.67
C MET A 105 8.37 20.46 -29.56
N LEU A 106 7.63 19.51 -29.01
CA LEU A 106 6.43 18.97 -29.61
C LEU A 106 5.20 19.79 -29.17
N THR A 107 4.28 20.03 -30.08
CA THR A 107 2.96 20.54 -29.73
C THR A 107 2.12 19.47 -29.05
N PRO A 108 1.03 19.80 -28.33
CA PRO A 108 0.16 18.81 -27.74
C PRO A 108 -0.35 17.76 -28.74
N GLU A 109 -0.65 18.17 -29.97
CA GLU A 109 -1.15 17.29 -31.03
C GLU A 109 -0.09 16.31 -31.54
N GLU A 110 1.19 16.65 -31.39
CA GLU A 110 2.33 15.83 -31.78
C GLU A 110 2.75 14.81 -30.72
N LEU A 111 2.18 14.85 -29.51
CA LEU A 111 2.55 13.96 -28.39
C LEU A 111 2.03 12.52 -28.52
N THR A 112 1.30 12.18 -29.56
CA THR A 112 0.76 10.82 -29.78
C THR A 112 1.89 9.85 -30.11
N CYS A 113 2.02 8.80 -29.30
CA CYS A 113 2.97 7.72 -29.54
C CYS A 113 2.41 6.72 -30.55
N ASP A 114 3.30 6.09 -31.31
CA ASP A 114 2.96 5.11 -32.32
C ASP A 114 3.66 3.77 -32.03
N TYR A 115 2.97 2.68 -32.38
CA TYR A 115 3.52 1.36 -32.55
C TYR A 115 2.81 0.67 -33.71
N PHE A 116 3.54 0.07 -34.62
CA PHE A 116 3.03 -0.57 -35.82
C PHE A 116 3.33 -2.06 -35.77
N PRO A 117 2.38 -2.93 -35.38
CA PRO A 117 2.62 -4.36 -35.33
C PRO A 117 2.96 -4.89 -36.73
N LYS A 118 3.90 -5.80 -36.80
CA LYS A 118 4.32 -6.45 -38.04
C LYS A 118 3.26 -7.42 -38.55
N SER A 119 2.60 -8.09 -37.64
CA SER A 119 1.56 -9.08 -37.91
C SER A 119 0.17 -8.49 -37.68
N ASP A 120 -0.81 -8.92 -38.43
CA ASP A 120 -2.21 -8.70 -38.10
C ASP A 120 -2.67 -9.59 -36.95
N ASP A 121 -3.95 -9.59 -36.59
CA ASP A 121 -4.50 -10.34 -35.45
C ASP A 121 -4.51 -11.86 -35.69
N SER A 122 -4.18 -12.35 -36.90
CA SER A 122 -3.96 -13.78 -37.16
C SER A 122 -2.79 -14.36 -36.35
N CYS A 123 -1.88 -13.50 -35.89
CA CYS A 123 -0.80 -13.90 -34.97
C CYS A 123 -1.31 -14.43 -33.63
N LEU A 124 -2.58 -14.21 -33.29
CA LEU A 124 -3.25 -14.75 -32.12
C LEU A 124 -3.79 -16.18 -32.32
N SER A 125 -3.64 -16.75 -33.54
CA SER A 125 -4.07 -18.13 -33.82
C SER A 125 -3.39 -19.09 -32.85
N GLY A 126 -4.20 -19.89 -32.14
CA GLY A 126 -3.70 -20.78 -31.07
C GLY A 126 -3.77 -20.21 -29.66
N ILE A 127 -4.12 -18.93 -29.48
CA ILE A 127 -4.42 -18.33 -28.17
C ILE A 127 -5.94 -18.23 -28.04
N ASN A 128 -6.52 -19.04 -27.16
CA ASN A 128 -7.97 -19.05 -26.94
C ASN A 128 -8.38 -17.89 -25.99
N LEU A 129 -8.36 -16.67 -26.49
CA LEU A 129 -8.79 -15.50 -25.72
C LEU A 129 -10.28 -15.58 -25.36
N PRO A 130 -10.69 -15.19 -24.15
CA PRO A 130 -12.09 -14.97 -23.83
C PRO A 130 -12.72 -13.91 -24.78
N GLU A 131 -14.02 -14.04 -25.05
CA GLU A 131 -14.72 -13.09 -25.90
C GLU A 131 -14.62 -11.64 -25.37
N LYS A 132 -14.67 -11.50 -24.06
CA LYS A 132 -14.54 -10.23 -23.35
C LYS A 132 -13.65 -10.40 -22.12
N TYR A 133 -12.65 -9.56 -21.97
CA TYR A 133 -11.67 -9.70 -20.89
C TYR A 133 -11.01 -8.37 -20.50
N VAL A 134 -10.35 -8.40 -19.36
CA VAL A 134 -9.49 -7.35 -18.84
C VAL A 134 -8.05 -7.81 -18.90
N VAL A 135 -7.15 -6.96 -19.39
CA VAL A 135 -5.72 -7.23 -19.36
C VAL A 135 -5.11 -6.70 -18.06
N ILE A 136 -4.30 -7.50 -17.40
CA ILE A 136 -3.47 -7.07 -16.27
C ILE A 136 -1.98 -7.23 -16.60
N HIS A 137 -1.17 -6.33 -16.06
CA HIS A 137 0.29 -6.37 -16.20
C HIS A 137 0.95 -6.31 -14.81
N PRO A 138 1.11 -7.46 -14.13
CA PRO A 138 1.61 -7.53 -12.74
C PRO A 138 3.14 -7.52 -12.66
N ALA A 139 3.79 -6.68 -13.49
CA ALA A 139 5.24 -6.57 -13.50
C ALA A 139 5.77 -5.93 -12.22
N GLN A 140 6.95 -6.37 -11.83
CA GLN A 140 7.74 -5.77 -10.78
C GLN A 140 8.88 -4.95 -11.42
N SER A 141 8.94 -3.67 -11.05
CA SER A 141 10.03 -2.79 -11.44
C SER A 141 10.60 -2.10 -10.19
N TRP A 142 10.77 -0.81 -10.21
CA TRP A 142 11.09 -0.06 -8.99
C TRP A 142 9.99 -0.24 -7.94
N ASP A 143 10.35 -0.29 -6.68
CA ASP A 143 9.40 -0.60 -5.60
C ASP A 143 8.22 0.39 -5.58
N SER A 144 8.45 1.69 -5.87
CA SER A 144 7.39 2.69 -6.00
C SER A 144 6.47 2.49 -7.21
N ARG A 145 6.84 1.63 -8.15
CA ARG A 145 6.11 1.26 -9.37
C ARG A 145 5.74 -0.23 -9.38
N THR A 146 5.74 -0.87 -8.22
CA THR A 146 5.36 -2.27 -8.05
C THR A 146 4.12 -2.34 -7.18
N TRP A 147 2.98 -2.69 -7.79
CA TRP A 147 1.76 -2.90 -7.03
C TRP A 147 1.84 -4.24 -6.29
N SER A 148 1.39 -4.31 -5.04
CA SER A 148 1.61 -5.48 -4.21
C SER A 148 0.92 -6.74 -4.77
N LYS A 149 1.54 -7.91 -4.56
CA LYS A 149 0.94 -9.20 -4.92
C LYS A 149 -0.44 -9.37 -4.30
N TYR A 150 -0.61 -8.90 -3.05
CA TYR A 150 -1.89 -8.91 -2.35
C TYR A 150 -2.98 -8.15 -3.12
N ASN A 151 -2.70 -6.93 -3.55
CA ASN A 151 -3.67 -6.12 -4.30
C ASN A 151 -4.02 -6.77 -5.65
N TRP A 152 -3.02 -7.29 -6.37
CA TRP A 152 -3.26 -8.01 -7.62
C TRP A 152 -4.16 -9.23 -7.40
N GLN A 153 -3.87 -10.07 -6.42
CA GLN A 153 -4.66 -11.27 -6.15
C GLN A 153 -6.07 -10.94 -5.67
N SER A 154 -6.22 -9.91 -4.83
CA SER A 154 -7.53 -9.46 -4.36
C SER A 154 -8.39 -8.90 -5.51
N LEU A 155 -7.78 -8.16 -6.43
CA LEU A 155 -8.46 -7.69 -7.63
C LEU A 155 -8.90 -8.86 -8.51
N ILE A 156 -8.03 -9.84 -8.76
CA ILE A 156 -8.33 -11.03 -9.55
C ILE A 156 -9.53 -11.78 -8.97
N ILE A 157 -9.49 -12.11 -7.68
CA ILE A 157 -10.60 -12.80 -7.00
C ILE A 157 -11.92 -12.03 -7.18
N SER A 158 -11.88 -10.71 -6.95
CA SER A 158 -13.08 -9.88 -7.06
C SER A 158 -13.61 -9.76 -8.50
N LEU A 159 -12.74 -9.77 -9.51
CA LEU A 159 -13.15 -9.78 -10.92
C LEU A 159 -13.76 -11.13 -11.30
N GLU A 160 -13.18 -12.22 -10.84
CA GLU A 160 -13.68 -13.60 -11.07
C GLU A 160 -15.05 -13.82 -10.44
N GLU A 161 -15.28 -13.33 -9.22
CA GLU A 161 -16.60 -13.35 -8.55
C GLU A 161 -17.67 -12.59 -9.36
N LEU A 162 -17.28 -11.62 -10.16
CA LEU A 162 -18.14 -10.87 -11.08
C LEU A 162 -18.27 -11.54 -12.46
N GLY A 163 -17.65 -12.69 -12.68
CA GLY A 163 -17.62 -13.38 -13.97
C GLY A 163 -16.76 -12.67 -15.04
N ILE A 164 -15.87 -11.77 -14.63
CA ILE A 164 -14.99 -11.02 -15.54
C ILE A 164 -13.74 -11.86 -15.81
N SER A 165 -13.49 -12.14 -17.09
CA SER A 165 -12.30 -12.88 -17.51
C SER A 165 -11.07 -12.00 -17.54
N ILE A 166 -9.91 -12.58 -17.18
CA ILE A 166 -8.64 -11.88 -16.99
C ILE A 166 -7.58 -12.48 -17.91
N VAL A 167 -6.81 -11.63 -18.55
CA VAL A 167 -5.62 -12.03 -19.32
C VAL A 167 -4.40 -11.32 -18.73
N SER A 168 -3.50 -12.08 -18.14
CA SER A 168 -2.23 -11.56 -17.64
C SER A 168 -1.18 -11.60 -18.75
N ILE A 169 -0.47 -10.50 -18.92
CA ILE A 169 0.66 -10.40 -19.85
C ILE A 169 1.89 -9.85 -19.13
N GLY A 170 3.06 -10.10 -19.67
CA GLY A 170 4.32 -9.57 -19.19
C GLY A 170 5.48 -10.47 -19.54
N LYS A 171 6.69 -9.98 -19.34
CA LYS A 171 7.91 -10.75 -19.52
C LYS A 171 8.60 -10.87 -18.18
N ASP A 172 8.92 -12.11 -17.82
CA ASP A 172 9.72 -12.43 -16.65
C ASP A 172 11.19 -12.27 -17.05
N THR A 173 11.81 -11.20 -16.60
CA THR A 173 13.23 -10.98 -16.87
C THR A 173 14.03 -11.62 -15.76
N LYS A 174 14.57 -12.81 -16.03
CA LYS A 174 15.54 -13.47 -15.14
C LYS A 174 16.93 -12.84 -15.18
N GLU A 175 17.17 -11.92 -16.10
CA GLU A 175 18.48 -11.29 -16.26
C GLU A 175 18.55 -10.08 -15.34
N GLU A 176 19.52 -10.10 -14.43
CA GLU A 176 20.01 -8.91 -13.76
C GLU A 176 20.50 -7.95 -14.83
N SER A 177 19.72 -6.93 -15.14
CA SER A 177 20.26 -5.89 -15.99
C SER A 177 21.18 -5.03 -15.13
N ASP A 178 22.44 -4.96 -15.48
CA ASP A 178 23.45 -4.05 -14.91
C ASP A 178 23.08 -2.56 -15.08
N TYR A 179 21.88 -2.32 -15.55
CA TYR A 179 21.38 -1.02 -15.91
C TYR A 179 20.91 -0.30 -14.66
N SER A 180 21.63 0.70 -14.24
CA SER A 180 21.34 1.61 -13.12
C SER A 180 21.19 0.95 -11.73
N GLY A 181 21.73 -0.24 -11.51
CA GLY A 181 21.63 -0.93 -10.20
C GLY A 181 20.24 -1.42 -9.85
N THR A 182 19.30 -1.47 -10.79
CA THR A 182 17.98 -2.05 -10.61
C THR A 182 17.96 -3.49 -11.05
N THR A 183 17.83 -4.39 -10.10
CA THR A 183 17.47 -5.77 -10.36
C THR A 183 15.99 -5.80 -10.79
N LEU A 184 15.70 -6.15 -12.03
CA LEU A 184 14.33 -6.42 -12.47
C LEU A 184 13.86 -7.69 -11.77
N LYS A 185 12.80 -7.58 -10.98
CA LYS A 185 12.23 -8.70 -10.25
C LYS A 185 11.29 -9.50 -11.15
N PRO A 186 11.19 -10.84 -10.97
CA PRO A 186 10.24 -11.66 -11.71
C PRO A 186 8.80 -11.15 -11.58
N VAL A 187 7.99 -11.35 -12.62
CA VAL A 187 6.55 -11.07 -12.55
C VAL A 187 5.92 -11.90 -11.42
N PHE A 188 4.94 -11.34 -10.71
CA PHE A 188 4.23 -12.10 -9.70
C PHE A 188 3.51 -13.30 -10.31
N LYS A 189 3.72 -14.48 -9.74
CA LYS A 189 2.89 -15.63 -10.03
C LYS A 189 1.55 -15.46 -9.30
N LEU A 190 0.49 -15.26 -10.06
CA LEU A 190 -0.87 -15.02 -9.59
C LEU A 190 -1.76 -16.23 -9.92
N ASP A 191 -2.78 -16.47 -9.09
CA ASP A 191 -3.77 -17.52 -9.33
C ASP A 191 -4.93 -16.93 -10.12
N ILE A 192 -5.06 -17.29 -11.40
CA ILE A 192 -6.13 -16.88 -12.31
C ILE A 192 -6.92 -18.12 -12.69
N LYS A 193 -8.19 -18.17 -12.29
CA LYS A 193 -9.10 -19.29 -12.56
C LYS A 193 -10.02 -19.03 -13.74
N ASN A 194 -10.40 -17.77 -13.95
CA ASN A 194 -11.24 -17.34 -15.07
C ASN A 194 -10.43 -16.47 -16.03
N GLY A 195 -9.66 -17.09 -16.89
CA GLY A 195 -8.84 -16.36 -17.87
C GLY A 195 -7.56 -17.07 -18.26
N LEU A 196 -6.56 -16.31 -18.65
CA LEU A 196 -5.27 -16.81 -19.15
C LEU A 196 -4.10 -16.09 -18.48
N ASP A 197 -3.11 -16.85 -18.05
CA ASP A 197 -1.78 -16.31 -17.75
C ASP A 197 -0.86 -16.52 -18.98
N LEU A 198 -0.63 -15.46 -19.72
CA LEU A 198 0.22 -15.43 -20.90
C LEU A 198 1.60 -14.82 -20.62
N THR A 199 2.01 -14.75 -19.37
CA THR A 199 3.33 -14.27 -18.97
C THR A 199 4.42 -15.11 -19.68
N ASN A 200 5.38 -14.46 -20.32
CA ASN A 200 6.43 -15.07 -21.16
C ASN A 200 5.96 -15.85 -22.41
N GLN A 201 4.68 -15.77 -22.76
CA GLN A 201 4.10 -16.58 -23.84
C GLN A 201 3.69 -15.76 -25.06
N THR A 202 3.87 -14.45 -25.04
CA THR A 202 3.47 -13.56 -26.13
C THR A 202 4.66 -12.82 -26.73
N THR A 203 4.62 -12.63 -28.04
CA THR A 203 5.44 -11.63 -28.72
C THR A 203 4.89 -10.23 -28.44
N LEU A 204 5.63 -9.19 -28.81
CA LEU A 204 5.16 -7.80 -28.64
C LEU A 204 3.90 -7.53 -29.49
N ASP A 205 3.89 -8.03 -30.73
CA ASP A 205 2.73 -7.89 -31.63
C ASP A 205 1.49 -8.58 -31.04
N GLN A 206 1.64 -9.81 -30.55
CA GLN A 206 0.57 -10.52 -29.86
C GLN A 206 0.08 -9.74 -28.63
N SER A 207 0.98 -9.21 -27.83
CA SER A 207 0.64 -8.39 -26.66
C SER A 207 -0.14 -7.14 -27.07
N TRP A 208 0.27 -6.47 -28.15
CA TRP A 208 -0.43 -5.31 -28.69
C TRP A 208 -1.86 -5.66 -29.12
N HIS A 209 -2.06 -6.74 -29.87
CA HIS A 209 -3.39 -7.19 -30.30
C HIS A 209 -4.27 -7.64 -29.13
N ILE A 210 -3.69 -8.34 -28.13
CA ILE A 210 -4.39 -8.72 -26.88
C ILE A 210 -4.86 -7.47 -26.14
N ILE A 211 -4.01 -6.47 -26.01
CA ILE A 211 -4.35 -5.19 -25.38
C ILE A 211 -5.46 -4.48 -26.18
N ASN A 212 -5.30 -4.39 -27.49
CA ASN A 212 -6.24 -3.66 -28.36
C ASN A 212 -7.65 -4.27 -28.38
N LYS A 213 -7.77 -5.58 -28.16
CA LYS A 213 -9.06 -6.31 -28.09
C LYS A 213 -9.67 -6.33 -26.67
N ALA A 214 -8.95 -5.91 -25.64
CA ALA A 214 -9.41 -5.93 -24.26
C ALA A 214 -10.46 -4.85 -23.97
N SER A 215 -11.29 -5.06 -22.97
CA SER A 215 -12.20 -4.03 -22.45
C SER A 215 -11.44 -2.90 -21.75
N CYS A 216 -10.38 -3.26 -21.01
CA CYS A 216 -9.42 -2.32 -20.45
C CYS A 216 -8.09 -3.04 -20.12
N VAL A 217 -7.05 -2.23 -19.91
CA VAL A 217 -5.75 -2.68 -19.39
C VAL A 217 -5.49 -2.01 -18.05
N ILE A 218 -5.02 -2.79 -17.08
CA ILE A 218 -4.62 -2.32 -15.75
C ILE A 218 -3.11 -2.50 -15.61
N THR A 219 -2.40 -1.41 -15.42
CA THR A 219 -0.93 -1.43 -15.36
C THR A 219 -0.36 -0.31 -14.51
N MET A 220 0.84 -0.50 -14.03
CA MET A 220 1.68 0.57 -13.47
C MET A 220 2.27 1.44 -14.59
N ASP A 221 3.03 2.47 -14.24
CA ASP A 221 3.92 3.17 -15.16
C ASP A 221 5.01 2.20 -15.66
N SER A 222 4.82 1.67 -16.87
CA SER A 222 5.61 0.58 -17.46
C SER A 222 5.56 0.63 -18.98
N GLY A 223 6.36 -0.19 -19.65
CA GLY A 223 6.32 -0.33 -21.11
C GLY A 223 4.93 -0.70 -21.66
N VAL A 224 4.16 -1.50 -20.91
CA VAL A 224 2.78 -1.88 -21.29
C VAL A 224 1.83 -0.67 -21.25
N LEU A 225 2.02 0.28 -20.33
CA LEU A 225 1.25 1.53 -20.32
C LEU A 225 1.40 2.27 -21.65
N HIS A 226 2.64 2.44 -22.11
CA HIS A 226 2.94 3.18 -23.33
C HIS A 226 2.50 2.40 -24.57
N LEU A 227 2.64 1.08 -24.57
CA LEU A 227 2.13 0.20 -25.63
C LEU A 227 0.59 0.29 -25.71
N ALA A 228 -0.10 0.22 -24.61
CA ALA A 228 -1.55 0.41 -24.55
C ALA A 228 -1.98 1.81 -25.02
N GLY A 229 -1.13 2.81 -24.80
CA GLY A 229 -1.31 4.17 -25.31
C GLY A 229 -1.38 4.28 -26.84
N THR A 230 -0.82 3.30 -27.57
CA THR A 230 -0.87 3.24 -29.03
C THR A 230 -2.09 2.48 -29.59
N THR A 231 -2.99 2.00 -28.70
CA THR A 231 -4.23 1.28 -29.04
C THR A 231 -5.46 2.09 -28.64
N ASP A 232 -6.63 1.57 -28.96
CA ASP A 232 -7.92 2.16 -28.59
C ASP A 232 -8.53 1.55 -27.30
N VAL A 233 -7.72 0.90 -26.45
CA VAL A 233 -8.20 0.29 -25.21
C VAL A 233 -8.41 1.32 -24.10
N ASN A 234 -9.35 1.07 -23.19
CA ASN A 234 -9.43 1.83 -21.94
C ASN A 234 -8.23 1.50 -21.05
N ILE A 235 -7.62 2.49 -20.43
CA ILE A 235 -6.44 2.31 -19.59
C ILE A 235 -6.73 2.71 -18.14
N ILE A 236 -6.40 1.84 -17.22
CA ILE A 236 -6.34 2.12 -15.78
C ILE A 236 -4.87 2.10 -15.38
N GLN A 237 -4.30 3.28 -15.19
CA GLN A 237 -2.94 3.42 -14.67
C GLN A 237 -2.97 3.50 -13.15
N LEU A 238 -2.19 2.65 -12.50
CA LEU A 238 -2.02 2.65 -11.05
C LEU A 238 -0.98 3.70 -10.64
N GLY A 239 -1.26 4.39 -9.54
CA GLY A 239 -0.45 5.47 -9.03
C GLY A 239 0.97 5.06 -8.63
N SER A 240 1.90 5.97 -8.86
CA SER A 240 3.31 5.82 -8.54
C SER A 240 3.91 7.13 -8.00
N SER A 241 5.21 7.13 -7.74
CA SER A 241 5.96 8.33 -7.34
C SER A 241 6.15 9.37 -8.45
N ILE A 242 5.73 9.07 -9.69
CA ILE A 242 5.86 9.96 -10.85
C ILE A 242 4.49 10.60 -11.15
N LYS A 243 4.49 11.88 -11.53
CA LYS A 243 3.28 12.60 -11.94
C LYS A 243 2.60 11.92 -13.13
N PRO A 244 1.27 11.71 -13.09
CA PRO A 244 0.56 11.04 -14.17
C PRO A 244 0.68 11.79 -15.50
N GLU A 245 0.61 13.12 -15.53
CA GLU A 245 0.73 13.92 -16.73
C GLU A 245 2.05 13.72 -17.49
N TYR A 246 3.10 13.23 -16.80
CA TYR A 246 4.39 12.94 -17.42
C TYR A 246 4.46 11.57 -18.08
N ARG A 247 3.47 10.71 -17.83
CA ARG A 247 3.42 9.31 -18.30
C ARG A 247 2.12 8.95 -18.99
N ALA A 248 1.04 9.69 -18.71
CA ALA A 248 -0.26 9.41 -19.30
C ALA A 248 -0.19 9.39 -20.83
N PRO A 249 -0.68 8.34 -21.48
CA PRO A 249 -0.73 8.28 -22.93
C PRO A 249 -1.55 9.43 -23.53
N TRP A 250 -0.97 10.13 -24.46
CA TRP A 250 -1.68 11.15 -25.23
C TRP A 250 -2.38 10.50 -26.43
N ARG A 251 -3.67 10.74 -26.61
CA ARG A 251 -4.48 10.14 -27.66
C ARG A 251 -5.33 11.17 -28.40
N LYS A 252 -5.41 11.03 -29.73
CA LYS A 252 -6.23 11.91 -30.57
C LYS A 252 -7.73 11.78 -30.28
N ASN A 253 -8.20 10.59 -29.91
CA ASN A 253 -9.60 10.26 -29.68
C ASN A 253 -9.93 10.08 -28.19
N SER A 254 -9.51 11.02 -27.35
CA SER A 254 -9.72 10.95 -25.90
C SER A 254 -11.20 10.89 -25.46
N GLN A 255 -12.15 11.16 -26.35
CA GLN A 255 -13.59 11.07 -26.05
C GLN A 255 -14.13 9.62 -26.15
N SER A 256 -13.49 8.75 -26.93
CA SER A 256 -13.97 7.39 -27.17
C SER A 256 -13.38 6.37 -26.21
N TYR A 257 -12.18 6.64 -25.67
CA TYR A 257 -11.45 5.71 -24.83
C TYR A 257 -11.00 6.38 -23.54
N LYS A 258 -11.30 5.75 -22.44
CA LYS A 258 -11.05 6.30 -21.12
C LYS A 258 -9.62 6.03 -20.65
N TYR A 259 -8.96 7.06 -20.18
CA TYR A 259 -7.77 6.94 -19.35
C TYR A 259 -8.13 7.31 -17.91
N SER A 260 -7.85 6.42 -16.97
CA SER A 260 -8.08 6.62 -15.55
C SER A 260 -6.76 6.45 -14.79
N TYR A 261 -6.42 7.44 -13.99
CA TYR A 261 -5.30 7.36 -13.05
C TYR A 261 -5.83 7.16 -11.64
N ILE A 262 -5.45 6.05 -11.03
CA ILE A 262 -5.89 5.71 -9.67
C ILE A 262 -4.68 5.74 -8.76
N VAL A 263 -4.66 6.67 -7.82
CA VAL A 263 -3.57 6.90 -6.87
C VAL A 263 -4.03 6.55 -5.46
N GLY A 264 -3.09 6.17 -4.60
CA GLY A 264 -3.31 5.96 -3.18
C GLY A 264 -3.38 7.25 -2.35
N GLY A 265 -3.20 7.14 -1.05
CA GLY A 265 -3.30 8.27 -0.12
C GLY A 265 -2.19 9.32 -0.24
N CYS A 266 -1.06 8.99 -0.85
CA CYS A 266 0.04 9.92 -1.07
C CYS A 266 0.06 10.43 -2.52
N GLN A 267 -0.09 11.74 -2.71
CA GLN A 267 -0.08 12.41 -4.01
C GLN A 267 1.14 13.34 -4.18
N LEU A 268 2.19 13.14 -3.42
CA LEU A 268 3.39 14.00 -3.47
C LEU A 268 4.15 13.88 -4.79
N HIS A 269 4.01 12.75 -5.50
CA HIS A 269 4.75 12.47 -6.74
C HIS A 269 6.24 12.84 -6.63
N CYS A 270 6.86 12.39 -5.55
CA CYS A 270 8.16 12.85 -5.10
C CYS A 270 9.29 12.66 -6.13
N ALA A 271 9.20 11.68 -7.01
CA ALA A 271 10.16 11.50 -8.11
C ALA A 271 10.05 12.59 -9.18
N SER A 272 8.93 13.32 -9.23
CA SER A 272 8.68 14.41 -10.20
C SER A 272 8.75 15.80 -9.59
N ASP A 273 9.09 15.94 -8.32
CA ASP A 273 9.15 17.22 -7.63
C ASP A 273 10.60 17.71 -7.51
N LEU A 274 10.86 18.91 -8.04
CA LEU A 274 12.15 19.61 -7.95
C LEU A 274 12.67 19.74 -6.51
N LYS A 275 11.79 19.96 -5.55
CA LYS A 275 12.12 20.06 -4.13
C LYS A 275 12.83 18.82 -3.60
N TYR A 276 12.45 17.65 -4.08
CA TYR A 276 13.03 16.36 -3.68
C TYR A 276 14.15 15.90 -4.62
N SER A 277 14.17 16.41 -5.86
CA SER A 277 15.13 16.01 -6.88
C SER A 277 16.46 16.74 -6.82
N LEU A 278 16.50 17.97 -6.29
CA LEU A 278 17.70 18.80 -6.25
C LEU A 278 18.59 18.57 -5.01
N ARG A 279 18.07 17.89 -3.97
CA ARG A 279 18.77 17.83 -2.68
C ARG A 279 19.78 16.70 -2.56
N ASP A 280 19.60 15.60 -3.27
CA ASP A 280 20.57 14.49 -3.16
C ASP A 280 20.30 13.41 -4.22
N TRP A 281 21.29 13.04 -4.98
CA TRP A 281 21.24 11.87 -5.86
C TRP A 281 20.85 10.60 -5.11
N GLY A 282 21.28 10.47 -3.86
CA GLY A 282 20.91 9.40 -2.96
C GLY A 282 19.41 9.31 -2.70
N HIS A 283 18.67 10.43 -2.69
CA HIS A 283 17.22 10.42 -2.41
C HIS A 283 16.38 9.93 -3.59
N ILE A 284 16.72 10.27 -4.83
CA ILE A 284 15.98 9.74 -6.00
C ILE A 284 16.30 8.27 -6.21
N GLN A 285 17.55 7.87 -6.05
CA GLN A 285 17.90 6.46 -6.01
C GLN A 285 17.19 5.73 -4.87
N ALA A 286 17.09 6.32 -3.68
CA ALA A 286 16.38 5.72 -2.56
C ALA A 286 14.89 5.52 -2.83
N VAL A 287 14.20 6.52 -3.42
CA VAL A 287 12.76 6.42 -3.70
C VAL A 287 12.46 5.53 -4.90
N THR A 288 13.31 5.55 -5.92
CA THR A 288 13.05 4.84 -7.18
C THR A 288 13.76 3.49 -7.27
N LEU A 289 14.93 3.35 -6.66
CA LEU A 289 15.79 2.18 -6.80
C LEU A 289 15.91 1.34 -5.52
N ILE A 290 15.88 1.95 -4.33
CA ILE A 290 16.16 1.29 -3.05
C ILE A 290 14.88 0.99 -2.25
N GLY A 291 13.71 1.35 -2.77
CA GLY A 291 12.45 0.96 -2.15
C GLY A 291 12.07 1.71 -0.87
N THR A 292 12.65 2.88 -0.62
CA THR A 292 12.28 3.71 0.53
C THR A 292 11.40 4.88 0.14
N CYS A 293 10.23 4.98 0.76
CA CYS A 293 9.38 6.17 0.64
C CYS A 293 10.07 7.38 1.30
N LEU A 294 10.03 8.56 0.66
CA LEU A 294 10.60 9.81 1.22
C LEU A 294 9.98 10.22 2.55
N GLU A 295 8.71 9.92 2.74
CA GLU A 295 7.99 10.12 4.00
C GLU A 295 8.33 9.05 5.05
N LYS A 296 9.33 8.18 4.79
CA LYS A 296 9.74 7.07 5.67
C LYS A 296 8.58 6.14 6.07
N LYS A 297 7.56 6.02 5.22
CA LYS A 297 6.43 5.14 5.45
C LYS A 297 6.80 3.70 5.09
N PRO A 298 6.22 2.71 5.77
CA PRO A 298 6.56 1.29 5.55
C PRO A 298 6.08 0.75 4.19
N SER A 299 5.22 1.50 3.50
CA SER A 299 4.71 1.15 2.17
C SER A 299 4.60 2.39 1.29
N PHE A 300 4.60 2.19 -0.04
CA PHE A 300 4.36 3.25 -1.00
C PHE A 300 2.86 3.58 -1.04
N GLU A 301 2.42 4.51 -0.21
CA GLU A 301 1.02 4.95 -0.16
C GLU A 301 0.55 5.67 -1.43
N CYS A 302 1.43 5.97 -2.39
CA CYS A 302 1.05 6.41 -3.72
C CYS A 302 0.40 5.26 -4.54
N ASN A 303 0.67 4.00 -4.21
CA ASN A 303 0.01 2.87 -4.83
C ASN A 303 -1.42 2.70 -4.26
N PRO A 304 -2.46 2.60 -5.09
CA PRO A 304 -3.82 2.44 -4.62
C PRO A 304 -4.09 1.06 -4.01
N SER A 305 -5.16 0.94 -3.22
CA SER A 305 -5.76 -0.37 -2.93
C SER A 305 -6.45 -0.94 -4.19
N TYR A 306 -6.83 -2.22 -4.17
CA TYR A 306 -7.51 -2.83 -5.32
C TYR A 306 -8.97 -2.35 -5.50
N ILE A 307 -9.62 -1.84 -4.46
CA ILE A 307 -11.04 -1.48 -4.47
C ILE A 307 -11.37 -0.40 -5.50
N PRO A 308 -10.74 0.79 -5.52
CA PRO A 308 -11.03 1.80 -6.52
C PRO A 308 -10.69 1.33 -7.95
N VAL A 309 -9.73 0.41 -8.09
CA VAL A 309 -9.41 -0.21 -9.38
C VAL A 309 -10.56 -1.11 -9.84
N LEU A 310 -11.09 -1.94 -8.95
CA LEU A 310 -12.26 -2.79 -9.21
C LEU A 310 -13.48 -1.97 -9.63
N GLU A 311 -13.77 -0.87 -8.92
CA GLU A 311 -14.89 0.00 -9.26
C GLU A 311 -14.71 0.63 -10.64
N GLU A 312 -13.51 1.02 -11.01
CA GLU A 312 -13.26 1.57 -12.34
C GLU A 312 -13.41 0.50 -13.44
N VAL A 313 -12.97 -0.73 -13.19
CA VAL A 313 -13.22 -1.84 -14.11
C VAL A 313 -14.73 -2.06 -14.31
N LYS A 314 -15.52 -2.08 -13.23
CA LYS A 314 -16.98 -2.20 -13.30
C LYS A 314 -17.60 -1.08 -14.14
N ASN A 315 -17.13 0.15 -13.96
CA ASN A 315 -17.60 1.31 -14.75
C ASN A 315 -17.33 1.15 -16.25
N ILE A 316 -16.17 0.60 -16.63
CA ILE A 316 -15.79 0.35 -18.01
C ILE A 316 -16.55 -0.87 -18.55
N TRP A 317 -16.58 -1.96 -17.79
CA TRP A 317 -17.23 -3.21 -18.18
C TRP A 317 -18.72 -3.06 -18.44
N GLY A 318 -19.43 -2.28 -17.62
CA GLY A 318 -20.86 -2.00 -17.76
C GLY A 318 -21.22 -1.13 -18.98
N LYS A 319 -20.31 -0.30 -19.48
CA LYS A 319 -20.53 0.55 -20.66
C LYS A 319 -20.49 -0.20 -21.99
N VAL A 320 -19.87 -1.38 -22.02
CA VAL A 320 -19.73 -2.20 -23.24
C VAL A 320 -20.94 -3.11 -23.47
N THR A 321 -21.84 -3.25 -22.50
CA THR A 321 -23.04 -4.11 -22.57
C THR A 321 -24.34 -3.32 -22.77
N THR A 322 -24.37 -2.34 -23.66
CA THR A 322 -25.61 -1.63 -24.02
C THR A 322 -26.44 -2.38 -25.05
N THR A 323 -26.82 -3.63 -24.80
CA THR A 323 -27.93 -4.29 -25.51
C THR A 323 -28.91 -5.00 -24.59
N ASN A 324 -28.80 -4.88 -23.28
CA ASN A 324 -29.87 -5.24 -22.35
C ASN A 324 -29.89 -4.21 -21.22
N LEU A 325 -30.66 -3.15 -21.43
CA LEU A 325 -31.04 -2.20 -20.40
C LEU A 325 -31.89 -2.90 -19.34
N VAL A 326 -31.25 -3.54 -18.37
CA VAL A 326 -31.79 -3.52 -17.02
C VAL A 326 -31.51 -2.11 -16.53
N LYS A 327 -32.54 -1.33 -16.32
CA LYS A 327 -32.51 -0.08 -15.57
C LYS A 327 -31.79 -0.39 -14.24
N VAL A 328 -30.49 -0.11 -14.16
CA VAL A 328 -29.88 0.21 -12.90
C VAL A 328 -30.46 1.58 -12.56
N GLU A 329 -31.47 1.58 -11.73
CA GLU A 329 -31.90 2.78 -11.02
C GLU A 329 -30.60 3.40 -10.49
N LYS A 330 -30.39 4.69 -10.78
CA LYS A 330 -29.43 5.50 -10.03
C LYS A 330 -29.80 5.24 -8.56
N GLU A 331 -29.03 4.41 -7.85
CA GLU A 331 -29.07 4.44 -6.40
C GLU A 331 -28.79 5.91 -6.04
N LEU A 332 -29.82 6.60 -5.65
CA LEU A 332 -29.71 7.88 -4.96
C LEU A 332 -28.74 7.59 -3.83
N ILE A 333 -27.55 8.19 -3.88
CA ILE A 333 -26.58 8.09 -2.78
C ILE A 333 -27.32 8.64 -1.58
N GLU A 334 -27.78 7.73 -0.73
CA GLU A 334 -28.47 8.14 0.48
C GLU A 334 -27.52 9.01 1.32
N PRO A 335 -28.00 10.14 1.84
CA PRO A 335 -27.20 10.99 2.71
C PRO A 335 -26.59 10.17 3.87
N ARG A 336 -25.29 10.34 4.10
CA ARG A 336 -24.54 9.64 5.16
C ARG A 336 -23.66 10.61 5.90
N THR A 337 -23.58 10.49 7.20
CA THR A 337 -22.60 11.22 8.00
C THR A 337 -21.23 10.60 7.84
N LEU A 338 -20.25 11.39 7.48
CA LEU A 338 -18.85 10.96 7.38
C LEU A 338 -18.16 11.12 8.73
N VAL A 339 -17.55 10.05 9.21
CA VAL A 339 -16.76 10.02 10.45
C VAL A 339 -15.33 9.59 10.12
N GLU A 340 -14.33 10.37 10.52
CA GLU A 340 -12.93 10.02 10.42
C GLU A 340 -12.35 9.60 11.77
N ILE A 341 -11.76 8.41 11.86
CA ILE A 341 -10.94 8.02 13.00
C ILE A 341 -9.53 8.56 12.77
N VAL A 342 -9.19 9.65 13.46
CA VAL A 342 -7.94 10.39 13.23
C VAL A 342 -6.70 9.59 13.64
N SER A 343 -6.79 8.80 14.72
CA SER A 343 -5.66 8.01 15.21
C SER A 343 -5.30 6.85 14.27
N ASP A 344 -4.01 6.62 14.09
CA ASP A 344 -3.47 5.48 13.35
C ASP A 344 -3.26 4.24 14.24
N ALA A 345 -3.40 4.38 15.55
CA ALA A 345 -3.18 3.29 16.48
C ALA A 345 -4.30 2.26 16.42
N LEU A 346 -3.92 0.99 16.43
CA LEU A 346 -4.82 -0.15 16.27
C LEU A 346 -5.92 -0.19 17.34
N GLY A 347 -5.55 0.01 18.61
CA GLY A 347 -6.49 0.00 19.73
C GLY A 347 -7.51 1.14 19.64
N ASP A 348 -7.06 2.32 19.21
CA ASP A 348 -7.92 3.49 19.03
C ASP A 348 -8.96 3.23 17.94
N ASN A 349 -8.57 2.58 16.84
CA ASN A 349 -9.51 2.22 15.78
C ASN A 349 -10.60 1.25 16.27
N VAL A 350 -10.22 0.25 17.09
CA VAL A 350 -11.18 -0.72 17.65
C VAL A 350 -12.15 -0.04 18.62
N GLY A 351 -11.63 0.77 19.53
CA GLY A 351 -12.44 1.50 20.51
C GLY A 351 -13.38 2.51 19.85
N ALA A 352 -12.84 3.33 18.94
CA ALA A 352 -13.61 4.34 18.23
C ALA A 352 -14.73 3.73 17.36
N MET A 353 -14.45 2.66 16.63
CA MET A 353 -15.45 1.98 15.79
C MET A 353 -16.64 1.49 16.62
N SER A 354 -16.39 0.99 17.81
CA SER A 354 -17.44 0.51 18.72
C SER A 354 -18.36 1.64 19.22
N ILE A 355 -17.79 2.80 19.49
CA ILE A 355 -18.54 4.01 19.86
C ILE A 355 -19.34 4.54 18.67
N ILE A 356 -18.74 4.58 17.48
CA ILE A 356 -19.43 5.00 16.25
C ILE A 356 -20.65 4.11 15.98
N GLU A 357 -20.52 2.81 16.15
CA GLU A 357 -21.64 1.88 15.97
C GLU A 357 -22.76 2.10 17.01
N LYS A 358 -22.40 2.36 18.28
CA LYS A 358 -23.37 2.70 19.31
C LYS A 358 -24.11 4.00 18.96
N TRP A 359 -23.36 5.05 18.61
CA TRP A 359 -23.93 6.33 18.20
C TRP A 359 -24.84 6.19 16.98
N ARG A 360 -24.41 5.43 15.96
CA ARG A 360 -25.23 5.14 14.79
C ARG A 360 -26.57 4.50 15.16
N LYS A 361 -26.55 3.53 16.08
CA LYS A 361 -27.76 2.84 16.54
C LYS A 361 -28.68 3.76 17.32
N GLU A 362 -28.12 4.60 18.18
CA GLU A 362 -28.90 5.53 19.01
C GLU A 362 -29.55 6.66 18.20
N THR A 363 -28.86 7.11 17.14
CA THR A 363 -29.32 8.22 16.28
C THR A 363 -30.08 7.78 15.04
N GLY A 364 -29.99 6.51 14.64
CA GLY A 364 -30.55 6.00 13.38
C GLY A 364 -29.84 6.52 12.13
N LYS A 365 -28.71 7.23 12.26
CA LYS A 365 -27.98 7.82 11.15
C LYS A 365 -27.31 6.74 10.29
N LYS A 366 -27.23 6.99 8.99
CA LYS A 366 -26.38 6.24 8.07
C LYS A 366 -24.98 6.80 8.13
N VAL A 367 -23.99 5.94 8.39
CA VAL A 367 -22.62 6.37 8.68
C VAL A 367 -21.65 5.80 7.66
N THR A 368 -20.72 6.63 7.23
CA THR A 368 -19.52 6.25 6.49
C THR A 368 -18.30 6.55 7.37
N VAL A 369 -17.41 5.57 7.55
CA VAL A 369 -16.20 5.71 8.37
C VAL A 369 -14.96 5.67 7.50
N ILE A 370 -14.04 6.58 7.77
CA ILE A 370 -12.67 6.55 7.23
C ILE A 370 -11.72 6.20 8.37
N CYS A 371 -10.94 5.13 8.22
CA CYS A 371 -9.98 4.67 9.23
C CYS A 371 -8.76 4.00 8.62
N ASN A 372 -7.72 3.71 9.41
CA ASN A 372 -6.51 3.04 8.91
C ASN A 372 -6.60 1.51 8.83
N HIS A 373 -7.55 0.91 9.55
CA HIS A 373 -7.69 -0.55 9.65
C HIS A 373 -9.10 -1.03 9.24
N PRO A 374 -9.59 -0.70 8.02
CA PRO A 374 -10.96 -1.01 7.60
C PRO A 374 -11.26 -2.51 7.59
N ASP A 375 -10.27 -3.34 7.26
CA ASP A 375 -10.41 -4.78 7.10
C ASP A 375 -10.72 -5.51 8.43
N LEU A 376 -10.57 -4.83 9.57
CA LEU A 376 -10.94 -5.34 10.88
C LEU A 376 -12.45 -5.24 11.18
N PHE A 377 -13.23 -4.56 10.34
CA PHE A 377 -14.56 -4.11 10.74
C PHE A 377 -15.66 -4.41 9.74
N ARG A 378 -15.33 -4.69 8.48
CA ARG A 378 -16.31 -4.76 7.38
C ARG A 378 -17.40 -5.79 7.58
N SER A 379 -17.07 -6.95 8.16
CA SER A 379 -18.04 -8.01 8.40
C SER A 379 -18.84 -7.81 9.68
N SER A 380 -18.22 -7.20 10.70
CA SER A 380 -18.84 -6.97 11.99
C SER A 380 -19.76 -5.74 12.03
N TYR A 381 -19.53 -4.75 11.15
CA TYR A 381 -20.23 -3.47 11.10
C TYR A 381 -20.87 -3.23 9.72
N ARG A 382 -21.70 -4.18 9.26
CA ARG A 382 -22.27 -4.22 7.90
C ARG A 382 -23.10 -3.00 7.49
N ASP A 383 -23.66 -2.30 8.46
CA ASP A 383 -24.47 -1.09 8.22
C ASP A 383 -23.62 0.18 8.08
N ILE A 384 -22.32 0.08 8.34
CA ILE A 384 -21.35 1.17 8.18
C ILE A 384 -20.56 0.95 6.89
N MET A 385 -20.49 1.95 6.04
CA MET A 385 -19.53 1.97 4.94
C MET A 385 -18.15 2.32 5.50
N ILE A 386 -17.16 1.45 5.28
CA ILE A 386 -15.84 1.62 5.90
C ILE A 386 -14.77 1.70 4.80
N TYR A 387 -14.04 2.80 4.82
CA TYR A 387 -12.97 3.11 3.87
C TYR A 387 -11.64 3.27 4.59
N LYS A 388 -10.56 3.02 3.87
CA LYS A 388 -9.23 3.35 4.36
C LYS A 388 -8.98 4.86 4.23
N LYS A 389 -8.21 5.47 5.12
CA LYS A 389 -7.82 6.89 5.02
C LYS A 389 -7.17 7.26 3.68
N SER A 390 -6.53 6.29 3.03
CA SER A 390 -5.93 6.46 1.71
C SER A 390 -6.92 6.36 0.54
N ASP A 391 -8.20 6.01 0.78
CA ASP A 391 -9.19 5.87 -0.28
C ASP A 391 -9.69 7.25 -0.72
N THR A 392 -9.43 7.62 -1.97
CA THR A 392 -9.76 8.95 -2.51
C THR A 392 -11.19 9.06 -3.04
N ASN A 393 -11.89 7.92 -3.18
CA ASN A 393 -13.24 7.83 -3.77
C ASN A 393 -14.32 7.52 -2.74
N VAL A 394 -14.22 8.12 -1.57
CA VAL A 394 -15.26 7.97 -0.55
C VAL A 394 -16.55 8.64 -1.03
N LYS A 395 -17.55 7.82 -1.41
CA LYS A 395 -18.87 8.33 -1.81
C LYS A 395 -19.69 8.60 -0.56
N PHE A 396 -19.94 9.84 -0.29
CA PHE A 396 -20.88 10.26 0.76
C PHE A 396 -21.54 11.58 0.37
N ALA A 397 -22.76 11.77 0.83
CA ALA A 397 -23.39 13.08 0.88
C ALA A 397 -23.42 13.48 2.35
N PRO A 398 -22.65 14.46 2.81
CA PRO A 398 -22.62 14.84 4.21
C PRO A 398 -23.93 15.53 4.58
N GLU A 399 -24.63 15.01 5.57
CA GLU A 399 -25.79 15.70 6.16
C GLU A 399 -25.35 16.80 7.13
N GLU A 400 -24.29 16.54 7.90
CA GLU A 400 -23.86 17.38 9.03
C GLU A 400 -22.35 17.66 9.05
N GLY A 401 -21.63 17.37 7.96
CA GLY A 401 -20.18 17.55 7.88
C GLY A 401 -19.38 16.30 8.26
N ILE A 402 -18.09 16.50 8.54
CA ILE A 402 -17.15 15.43 8.91
C ILE A 402 -17.01 15.40 10.42
N TRP A 403 -17.24 14.24 11.01
CA TRP A 403 -16.99 13.99 12.43
C TRP A 403 -15.62 13.32 12.60
N HIS A 404 -14.74 13.96 13.37
CA HIS A 404 -13.44 13.42 13.69
C HIS A 404 -13.46 12.73 15.06
N VAL A 405 -13.17 11.43 15.05
CA VAL A 405 -12.96 10.68 16.30
C VAL A 405 -11.47 10.66 16.58
N ASN A 406 -11.08 11.26 17.67
CA ASN A 406 -9.69 11.42 18.07
C ASN A 406 -9.48 10.83 19.48
N ASN A 407 -8.49 9.95 19.64
CA ASN A 407 -8.11 9.39 20.94
C ASN A 407 -7.61 10.45 21.95
N VAL A 408 -7.42 11.66 21.49
CA VAL A 408 -6.87 12.78 22.26
C VAL A 408 -7.85 13.95 22.43
N THR A 409 -9.15 13.73 22.24
CA THR A 409 -10.18 14.77 22.30
C THR A 409 -10.23 15.55 23.61
N HIS A 410 -9.85 14.91 24.70
CA HIS A 410 -9.77 15.54 26.03
C HIS A 410 -8.32 15.71 26.48
N THR A 411 -7.43 15.90 25.53
CA THR A 411 -6.00 16.02 25.78
C THR A 411 -5.53 17.41 25.36
N GLU A 412 -4.92 18.10 26.28
CA GLU A 412 -4.15 19.30 25.95
C GLU A 412 -2.82 18.86 25.34
N ARG A 413 -2.52 19.34 24.14
CA ARG A 413 -1.22 19.11 23.49
C ARG A 413 -0.36 20.35 23.61
N ILE A 414 0.64 20.29 24.47
CA ILE A 414 1.62 21.35 24.68
C ILE A 414 3.02 20.77 24.44
N ASN A 415 3.76 21.27 23.44
CA ASN A 415 5.14 20.86 23.16
C ASN A 415 5.33 19.31 23.09
N ALA A 416 4.49 18.64 22.33
CA ALA A 416 4.46 17.17 22.21
C ALA A 416 4.13 16.40 23.51
N THR A 417 3.57 17.04 24.52
CA THR A 417 3.02 16.39 25.71
C THR A 417 1.51 16.30 25.61
N TYR A 418 0.96 15.21 26.17
CA TYR A 418 -0.50 14.97 26.24
C TYR A 418 -0.91 14.77 27.69
N LYS A 419 -2.13 15.20 27.99
CA LYS A 419 -2.81 14.84 29.23
C LYS A 419 -4.09 14.10 28.86
N PHE A 420 -4.17 12.85 29.28
CA PHE A 420 -5.38 12.02 29.13
C PHE A 420 -6.18 12.14 30.43
N ASP A 421 -7.32 12.77 30.42
CA ASP A 421 -8.14 13.02 31.62
C ASP A 421 -9.30 12.05 31.78
N VAL A 422 -9.57 11.20 30.79
CA VAL A 422 -10.64 10.19 30.83
C VAL A 422 -10.19 8.88 30.18
N PRO A 423 -10.83 7.73 30.53
CA PRO A 423 -10.64 6.47 29.82
C PRO A 423 -10.96 6.60 28.31
N LEU A 424 -10.28 5.80 27.47
CA LEU A 424 -10.37 5.93 26.01
C LEU A 424 -11.80 5.88 25.47
N LEU A 425 -12.60 4.89 25.87
CA LEU A 425 -13.99 4.79 25.39
C LEU A 425 -14.86 5.96 25.84
N VAL A 426 -14.63 6.47 27.04
CA VAL A 426 -15.32 7.68 27.54
C VAL A 426 -14.95 8.90 26.70
N GLY A 427 -13.67 9.03 26.35
CA GLY A 427 -13.19 10.09 25.46
C GLY A 427 -13.89 10.08 24.10
N TYR A 428 -13.91 8.92 23.42
CA TYR A 428 -14.61 8.79 22.14
C TYR A 428 -16.13 9.03 22.25
N ALA A 429 -16.77 8.54 23.32
CA ALA A 429 -18.20 8.74 23.55
C ALA A 429 -18.56 10.22 23.71
N LYS A 430 -17.69 11.01 24.37
CA LYS A 430 -17.85 12.45 24.48
C LYS A 430 -17.81 13.18 23.15
N ASP A 431 -17.04 12.72 22.17
CA ASP A 431 -17.03 13.29 20.82
C ASP A 431 -18.41 13.25 20.16
N PHE A 432 -19.20 12.24 20.48
CA PHE A 432 -20.55 12.03 19.95
C PHE A 432 -21.66 12.42 20.93
N ASN A 433 -21.33 12.97 22.09
CA ASN A 433 -22.26 13.31 23.16
C ASN A 433 -23.16 12.13 23.59
N ILE A 434 -22.56 10.94 23.74
CA ILE A 434 -23.24 9.71 24.20
C ILE A 434 -22.50 9.10 25.41
N SER A 435 -23.13 8.12 26.06
CA SER A 435 -22.48 7.29 27.08
C SER A 435 -21.65 6.19 26.45
N SER A 436 -20.50 5.83 27.05
CA SER A 436 -19.73 4.65 26.69
C SER A 436 -20.28 3.32 27.25
N GLU A 437 -21.29 3.38 28.11
CA GLU A 437 -21.92 2.19 28.71
C GLU A 437 -22.56 1.30 27.64
N GLY A 438 -22.47 -0.01 27.83
CA GLY A 438 -23.06 -1.01 26.91
C GLY A 438 -22.38 -1.11 25.55
N VAL A 439 -21.24 -0.49 25.36
CA VAL A 439 -20.41 -0.67 24.15
C VAL A 439 -19.87 -2.10 24.09
N VAL A 440 -19.90 -2.71 22.92
CA VAL A 440 -19.33 -4.03 22.67
C VAL A 440 -18.29 -3.91 21.57
N LEU A 441 -17.07 -4.32 21.88
CA LEU A 441 -16.00 -4.37 20.88
C LEU A 441 -16.25 -5.51 19.90
N LYS A 442 -16.01 -5.24 18.62
CA LYS A 442 -16.05 -6.26 17.58
C LYS A 442 -14.91 -6.06 16.60
N VAL A 443 -14.28 -7.14 16.22
CA VAL A 443 -13.24 -7.22 15.19
C VAL A 443 -13.56 -8.43 14.31
N ASP A 444 -13.38 -8.28 13.01
CA ASP A 444 -13.56 -9.37 12.07
C ASP A 444 -12.50 -10.45 12.28
N GLY A 445 -12.94 -11.68 12.39
CA GLY A 445 -12.06 -12.84 12.34
C GLY A 445 -11.58 -13.10 10.92
N VAL A 446 -10.64 -14.01 10.78
CA VAL A 446 -10.13 -14.49 9.48
C VAL A 446 -10.54 -15.93 9.23
N ASN A 447 -10.77 -16.27 7.97
CA ASN A 447 -11.00 -17.64 7.55
C ASN A 447 -9.66 -18.38 7.52
N GLY A 448 -9.34 -19.10 8.60
CA GLY A 448 -8.12 -19.87 8.69
C GLY A 448 -8.28 -21.07 9.62
N GLU A 449 -7.55 -22.14 9.34
CA GLU A 449 -7.48 -23.29 10.24
C GLU A 449 -6.73 -22.94 11.52
N ARG A 450 -7.02 -23.66 12.60
CA ARG A 450 -6.30 -23.53 13.87
C ARG A 450 -4.80 -23.79 13.66
N PRO A 451 -3.93 -22.79 13.91
CA PRO A 451 -2.52 -22.88 13.51
C PRO A 451 -1.69 -23.82 14.39
N ILE A 452 -2.14 -24.12 15.61
CA ILE A 452 -1.50 -25.04 16.56
C ILE A 452 -2.55 -25.99 17.13
N LYS A 453 -2.30 -27.31 17.03
CA LYS A 453 -3.23 -28.36 17.54
C LYS A 453 -3.34 -28.35 19.07
N ALA A 454 -2.23 -28.11 19.79
CA ALA A 454 -2.21 -28.02 21.24
C ALA A 454 -3.00 -26.81 21.74
N LYS A 455 -3.43 -26.82 23.00
CA LYS A 455 -3.95 -25.64 23.67
C LYS A 455 -2.84 -24.58 23.79
N TYR A 456 -3.12 -23.37 23.43
CA TYR A 456 -2.13 -22.28 23.45
C TYR A 456 -2.72 -20.93 23.84
N VAL A 457 -1.83 -20.08 24.34
CA VAL A 457 -2.10 -18.71 24.76
C VAL A 457 -1.30 -17.77 23.87
N CYS A 458 -1.94 -16.79 23.24
CA CYS A 458 -1.22 -15.73 22.55
C CYS A 458 -0.71 -14.68 23.54
N ILE A 459 0.52 -14.20 23.31
CA ILE A 459 1.18 -13.21 24.15
C ILE A 459 1.62 -12.02 23.30
N GLY A 460 1.24 -10.81 23.72
CA GLY A 460 1.68 -9.53 23.15
C GLY A 460 2.53 -8.77 24.16
N VAL A 461 3.82 -8.63 23.88
CA VAL A 461 4.80 -8.10 24.85
C VAL A 461 5.31 -6.70 24.53
N HIS A 462 5.00 -6.15 23.34
CA HIS A 462 5.48 -4.84 22.94
C HIS A 462 4.42 -3.74 23.09
N SER A 463 4.90 -2.54 23.36
CA SER A 463 4.09 -1.33 23.48
C SER A 463 4.89 -0.09 23.05
N THR A 464 4.25 1.07 23.02
CA THR A 464 4.81 2.32 22.47
C THR A 464 5.62 3.17 23.45
N ALA A 465 5.73 2.78 24.72
CA ALA A 465 6.52 3.48 25.73
C ALA A 465 6.92 2.51 26.87
N GLN A 466 8.10 2.69 27.45
CA GLN A 466 8.63 1.78 28.48
C GLN A 466 7.72 1.66 29.71
N CYS A 467 7.03 2.71 30.10
CA CYS A 467 6.10 2.69 31.25
C CYS A 467 4.91 1.72 31.05
N LYS A 468 4.60 1.35 29.80
CA LYS A 468 3.55 0.38 29.46
C LYS A 468 4.03 -1.07 29.50
N TYR A 469 5.35 -1.31 29.50
CA TYR A 469 5.91 -2.65 29.57
C TYR A 469 5.76 -3.25 30.96
N TRP A 470 5.70 -4.57 31.00
CA TRP A 470 5.83 -5.32 32.25
C TRP A 470 7.31 -5.38 32.63
N ASN A 471 7.74 -4.43 33.46
CA ASN A 471 9.14 -4.18 33.77
C ASN A 471 9.71 -5.10 34.90
N HIS A 472 8.96 -6.09 35.38
CA HIS A 472 9.48 -7.07 36.36
C HIS A 472 10.53 -7.95 35.66
N PRO A 473 11.75 -8.06 36.20
CA PRO A 473 12.84 -8.83 35.57
C PRO A 473 12.48 -10.30 35.33
N GLY A 474 12.61 -10.78 34.11
CA GLY A 474 12.35 -12.19 33.75
C GLY A 474 10.87 -12.61 33.78
N ALA A 475 9.95 -11.67 34.01
CA ALA A 475 8.54 -11.97 34.24
C ALA A 475 7.88 -12.78 33.11
N TRP A 476 8.10 -12.40 31.85
CA TRP A 476 7.52 -13.08 30.71
C TRP A 476 8.00 -14.53 30.57
N ASP A 477 9.29 -14.79 30.79
CA ASP A 477 9.83 -16.15 30.73
C ASP A 477 9.29 -17.02 31.86
N GLU A 478 9.17 -16.47 33.07
CA GLU A 478 8.60 -17.19 34.21
C GLU A 478 7.11 -17.47 34.03
N LEU A 479 6.32 -16.50 33.54
CA LEU A 479 4.91 -16.72 33.17
C LEU A 479 4.79 -17.81 32.11
N CYS A 480 5.63 -17.79 31.08
CA CYS A 480 5.64 -18.82 30.04
C CYS A 480 5.90 -20.21 30.62
N ARG A 481 6.81 -20.32 31.63
CA ARG A 481 7.10 -21.57 32.34
C ARG A 481 5.89 -22.06 33.16
N MET A 482 5.18 -21.14 33.81
CA MET A 482 3.97 -21.46 34.58
C MET A 482 2.82 -21.92 33.69
N LEU A 483 2.59 -21.24 32.59
CA LEU A 483 1.55 -21.60 31.58
C LEU A 483 1.81 -23.02 31.04
N ARG A 484 3.06 -23.37 30.73
CA ARG A 484 3.42 -24.73 30.27
C ARG A 484 3.12 -25.81 31.30
N LYS A 485 3.24 -25.53 32.63
CA LYS A 485 2.84 -26.46 33.67
C LYS A 485 1.35 -26.72 33.74
N LYS A 486 0.54 -25.86 33.06
CA LYS A 486 -0.90 -25.99 32.92
C LYS A 486 -1.30 -26.48 31.51
N ASP A 487 -0.37 -27.11 30.80
CA ASP A 487 -0.57 -27.61 29.42
C ASP A 487 -1.00 -26.53 28.42
N LEU A 488 -0.67 -25.27 28.70
CA LEU A 488 -0.90 -24.14 27.82
C LEU A 488 0.42 -23.74 27.13
N THR A 489 0.49 -23.83 25.82
CA THR A 489 1.65 -23.40 25.04
C THR A 489 1.68 -21.88 24.89
N PRO A 490 2.65 -21.14 25.45
CA PRO A 490 2.76 -19.71 25.21
C PRO A 490 3.30 -19.42 23.80
N VAL A 491 2.61 -18.56 23.05
CA VAL A 491 2.93 -18.16 21.68
C VAL A 491 2.99 -16.64 21.59
N VAL A 492 4.16 -16.10 21.35
CA VAL A 492 4.34 -14.67 21.13
C VAL A 492 4.01 -14.32 19.67
N VAL A 493 3.15 -13.32 19.48
CA VAL A 493 2.73 -12.79 18.18
C VAL A 493 3.11 -11.31 18.10
N GLU A 494 4.30 -11.02 17.60
CA GLU A 494 4.85 -9.67 17.53
C GLU A 494 5.44 -9.38 16.14
N LYS A 495 5.62 -8.09 15.85
CA LYS A 495 6.25 -7.66 14.60
C LYS A 495 7.75 -7.89 14.61
N ASP A 496 8.40 -7.58 15.74
CA ASP A 496 9.85 -7.59 15.89
C ASP A 496 10.28 -8.46 17.10
N PHE A 497 11.50 -9.01 17.06
CA PHE A 497 12.06 -9.78 18.17
C PHE A 497 12.37 -8.93 19.42
N SER A 498 12.62 -7.65 19.19
CA SER A 498 12.88 -6.68 20.25
C SER A 498 12.39 -5.29 19.83
N PHE A 499 11.96 -4.51 20.81
CA PHE A 499 11.49 -3.15 20.57
C PHE A 499 11.90 -2.24 21.74
N GLY A 500 12.36 -1.02 21.42
CA GLY A 500 12.82 -0.06 22.43
C GLY A 500 13.82 0.94 21.86
N ILE A 501 14.64 1.48 22.78
CA ILE A 501 15.77 2.35 22.43
C ILE A 501 17.09 1.71 22.91
N PRO A 502 18.25 2.12 22.41
CA PRO A 502 19.54 1.62 22.89
C PRO A 502 19.65 1.68 24.44
N GLY A 503 20.04 0.57 25.07
CA GLY A 503 20.10 0.41 26.52
C GLY A 503 18.77 0.07 27.21
N HIS A 504 17.64 0.12 26.49
CA HIS A 504 16.31 -0.21 27.00
C HIS A 504 15.50 -0.98 25.93
N MET A 505 16.10 -2.05 25.43
CA MET A 505 15.44 -2.98 24.49
C MET A 505 14.61 -4.00 25.27
N ASN A 506 13.39 -4.23 24.81
CA ASN A 506 12.50 -5.24 25.34
C ASN A 506 12.44 -6.41 24.36
N GLU A 507 12.96 -7.54 24.75
CA GLU A 507 13.01 -8.76 23.94
C GLU A 507 11.77 -9.63 24.17
N VAL A 508 11.39 -10.39 23.12
CA VAL A 508 10.36 -11.41 23.28
C VAL A 508 10.86 -12.56 24.17
N PRO A 509 9.99 -13.15 25.01
CA PRO A 509 10.38 -14.19 25.95
C PRO A 509 11.02 -15.40 25.26
N SER A 510 12.11 -15.91 25.85
CA SER A 510 12.88 -17.03 25.31
C SER A 510 12.12 -18.36 25.43
N LYS A 511 11.21 -18.48 26.39
CA LYS A 511 10.43 -19.69 26.71
C LYS A 511 9.11 -19.79 25.92
N ALA A 512 8.78 -18.83 25.09
CA ALA A 512 7.59 -18.89 24.22
C ALA A 512 7.91 -19.43 22.83
N VAL A 513 6.89 -19.97 22.15
CA VAL A 513 6.94 -20.17 20.70
C VAL A 513 6.87 -18.81 20.02
N LYS A 514 7.84 -18.50 19.20
CA LYS A 514 8.00 -17.18 18.59
C LYS A 514 7.38 -17.16 17.20
N LYS A 515 6.39 -16.32 16.99
CA LYS A 515 5.73 -16.04 15.73
C LYS A 515 5.91 -14.55 15.42
N ILE A 516 7.03 -14.23 14.81
CA ILE A 516 7.52 -12.87 14.62
C ILE A 516 7.47 -12.48 13.15
N GLY A 517 7.11 -11.25 12.88
CA GLY A 517 7.08 -10.71 11.51
C GLY A 517 6.01 -11.30 10.60
N MET A 518 4.98 -11.94 11.18
CA MET A 518 3.84 -12.45 10.44
C MET A 518 3.01 -11.32 9.83
N SER A 519 2.26 -11.63 8.78
CA SER A 519 1.21 -10.75 8.30
C SER A 519 0.15 -10.54 9.37
N PHE A 520 -0.54 -9.41 9.33
CA PHE A 520 -1.57 -9.11 10.33
C PHE A 520 -2.73 -10.11 10.32
N GLY A 521 -3.09 -10.66 9.14
CA GLY A 521 -4.09 -11.73 9.02
C GLY A 521 -3.66 -13.02 9.74
N GLU A 522 -2.37 -13.40 9.68
CA GLU A 522 -1.85 -14.53 10.44
C GLU A 522 -1.88 -14.27 11.94
N VAL A 523 -1.53 -13.05 12.37
CA VAL A 523 -1.64 -12.65 13.80
C VAL A 523 -3.08 -12.80 14.28
N LEU A 524 -4.06 -12.30 13.52
CA LEU A 524 -5.48 -12.49 13.82
C LEU A 524 -5.86 -13.96 13.93
N ASN A 525 -5.37 -14.81 13.00
CA ASN A 525 -5.63 -16.24 13.01
C ASN A 525 -5.07 -16.93 14.28
N TYR A 526 -3.88 -16.53 14.73
CA TYR A 526 -3.34 -17.02 16.00
C TYR A 526 -4.19 -16.57 17.18
N ILE A 527 -4.56 -15.30 17.25
CA ILE A 527 -5.33 -14.77 18.39
C ILE A 527 -6.73 -15.40 18.43
N GLN A 528 -7.44 -15.50 17.31
CA GLN A 528 -8.82 -16.02 17.29
C GLN A 528 -8.92 -17.48 17.71
N HIS A 529 -7.89 -18.30 17.51
CA HIS A 529 -7.86 -19.71 17.90
C HIS A 529 -7.16 -19.98 19.23
N ALA A 530 -6.60 -18.96 19.88
CA ALA A 530 -5.99 -19.09 21.21
C ALA A 530 -7.06 -19.33 22.29
N GLU A 531 -6.66 -19.97 23.38
CA GLU A 531 -7.53 -20.12 24.57
C GLU A 531 -7.74 -18.75 25.23
N MET A 532 -6.68 -17.93 25.30
CA MET A 532 -6.72 -16.55 25.78
C MET A 532 -5.60 -15.71 25.14
N PHE A 533 -5.68 -14.42 25.31
CA PHE A 533 -4.63 -13.45 25.00
C PHE A 533 -4.10 -12.82 26.29
N ILE A 534 -2.79 -12.76 26.46
CA ILE A 534 -2.14 -12.05 27.57
C ILE A 534 -1.29 -10.94 26.99
N GLY A 535 -1.53 -9.71 27.39
CA GLY A 535 -0.79 -8.58 26.84
C GLY A 535 -0.72 -7.36 27.76
N LEU A 536 -0.26 -6.30 27.16
CA LEU A 536 -0.09 -4.99 27.78
C LEU A 536 -1.27 -4.07 27.39
N SER A 537 -1.28 -2.84 27.91
CA SER A 537 -2.11 -1.75 27.36
C SER A 537 -1.64 -1.40 25.93
N SER A 538 -2.07 -2.18 24.94
CA SER A 538 -1.60 -2.12 23.54
C SER A 538 -2.69 -2.47 22.55
N GLY A 539 -2.44 -2.19 21.27
CA GLY A 539 -3.42 -2.40 20.20
C GLY A 539 -3.85 -3.86 20.02
N LEU A 540 -2.97 -4.85 20.21
CA LEU A 540 -3.32 -6.27 20.11
C LEU A 540 -4.29 -6.73 21.20
N THR A 541 -4.23 -6.12 22.39
CA THR A 541 -5.19 -6.34 23.48
C THR A 541 -6.61 -5.98 23.04
N TRP A 542 -6.80 -4.81 22.44
CA TRP A 542 -8.09 -4.36 21.90
C TRP A 542 -8.61 -5.27 20.79
N VAL A 543 -7.71 -5.76 19.94
CA VAL A 543 -8.04 -6.73 18.88
C VAL A 543 -8.51 -8.06 19.48
N ALA A 544 -7.79 -8.58 20.48
CA ALA A 544 -8.18 -9.83 21.14
C ALA A 544 -9.56 -9.71 21.82
N GLN A 545 -9.83 -8.61 22.49
CA GLN A 545 -11.14 -8.30 23.06
C GLN A 545 -12.22 -8.21 21.98
N GLY A 546 -11.94 -7.53 20.86
CA GLY A 546 -12.86 -7.41 19.73
C GLY A 546 -13.15 -8.75 19.03
N LEU A 547 -12.22 -9.70 19.07
CA LEU A 547 -12.40 -11.08 18.64
C LEU A 547 -13.14 -11.94 19.69
N GLY A 548 -13.55 -11.36 20.83
CA GLY A 548 -14.27 -12.03 21.91
C GLY A 548 -13.42 -13.01 22.72
N LYS A 549 -12.08 -12.87 22.70
CA LYS A 549 -11.17 -13.74 23.42
C LYS A 549 -11.08 -13.39 24.90
N PRO A 550 -10.98 -14.39 25.81
CA PRO A 550 -10.49 -14.17 27.15
C PRO A 550 -9.19 -13.40 27.12
N THR A 551 -9.12 -12.26 27.82
CA THR A 551 -7.99 -11.33 27.70
C THR A 551 -7.45 -10.92 29.06
N VAL A 552 -6.15 -11.06 29.25
CA VAL A 552 -5.43 -10.60 30.44
C VAL A 552 -4.62 -9.35 30.07
N ILE A 553 -4.80 -8.29 30.81
CA ILE A 553 -4.10 -7.01 30.62
C ILE A 553 -3.17 -6.75 31.82
N ILE A 554 -1.86 -6.71 31.56
CA ILE A 554 -0.85 -6.40 32.58
C ILE A 554 -0.40 -4.95 32.37
N SER A 555 -0.86 -4.03 33.20
CA SER A 555 -0.43 -2.63 33.12
C SER A 555 -0.85 -1.85 34.36
N ASN A 556 -0.03 -0.87 34.75
CA ASN A 556 -0.30 0.11 35.80
C ASN A 556 -0.15 1.55 35.36
N ALA A 557 0.38 1.80 34.16
CA ALA A 557 0.57 3.15 33.66
C ALA A 557 -0.76 3.86 33.33
N THR A 558 -1.75 3.11 32.90
CA THR A 558 -3.14 3.55 32.66
C THR A 558 -4.02 3.24 33.86
N SER A 559 -5.18 3.90 34.00
CA SER A 559 -6.19 3.58 35.02
C SER A 559 -6.80 2.18 34.80
N LYS A 560 -7.48 1.64 35.80
CA LYS A 560 -8.11 0.32 35.71
C LYS A 560 -9.15 0.21 34.61
N ASP A 561 -9.81 1.30 34.32
CA ASP A 561 -10.94 1.44 33.39
C ASP A 561 -10.54 2.03 32.03
N ASN A 562 -9.25 2.20 31.77
CA ASN A 562 -8.80 2.80 30.51
C ASN A 562 -9.06 1.91 29.29
N GLU A 563 -8.82 0.61 29.43
CA GLU A 563 -9.16 -0.40 28.43
C GLU A 563 -10.61 -0.88 28.62
N TYR A 564 -11.12 -1.53 27.58
CA TYR A 564 -12.43 -2.19 27.67
C TYR A 564 -12.40 -3.32 28.68
N ILE A 565 -13.37 -3.34 29.60
CA ILE A 565 -13.50 -4.36 30.65
C ILE A 565 -14.89 -5.01 30.52
N ASP A 566 -14.90 -6.32 30.37
CA ASP A 566 -16.08 -7.18 30.33
C ASP A 566 -15.86 -8.43 31.22
N ASP A 567 -16.79 -9.37 31.18
CA ASP A 567 -16.73 -10.63 31.95
C ASP A 567 -15.62 -11.57 31.51
N LYS A 568 -14.97 -11.33 30.37
CA LYS A 568 -13.84 -12.10 29.83
C LYS A 568 -12.49 -11.42 30.00
N THR A 569 -12.49 -10.20 30.52
CA THR A 569 -11.27 -9.40 30.65
C THR A 569 -10.78 -9.33 32.08
N LEU A 570 -9.59 -9.90 32.31
CA LEU A 570 -8.88 -9.77 33.58
C LEU A 570 -7.86 -8.63 33.51
N ARG A 571 -8.05 -7.60 34.31
CA ARG A 571 -7.11 -6.51 34.48
C ARG A 571 -6.20 -6.74 35.67
N ILE A 572 -4.91 -7.03 35.43
CA ILE A 572 -3.89 -7.09 36.47
C ILE A 572 -3.43 -5.67 36.81
N PHE A 573 -3.59 -5.29 38.06
CA PHE A 573 -3.36 -3.94 38.53
C PHE A 573 -2.86 -3.97 40.00
N GLU A 574 -1.76 -3.25 40.29
CA GLU A 574 -1.14 -3.19 41.61
C GLU A 574 -1.36 -1.82 42.26
N GLU A 575 -2.18 -1.78 43.31
CA GLU A 575 -2.59 -0.55 43.98
C GLU A 575 -1.58 -0.07 45.06
N SER A 576 -0.72 -0.96 45.57
CA SER A 576 0.23 -0.62 46.61
C SER A 576 1.35 0.32 46.15
N VAL A 577 1.49 0.53 44.83
CA VAL A 577 2.48 1.40 44.22
C VAL A 577 1.83 2.51 43.39
N CYS A 578 2.63 3.45 42.89
CA CYS A 578 2.10 4.49 41.98
C CYS A 578 1.48 3.86 40.73
N HIS A 579 0.34 4.41 40.29
CA HIS A 579 -0.44 3.90 39.17
C HIS A 579 -1.22 5.02 38.45
N GLY A 580 -1.70 4.74 37.24
CA GLY A 580 -2.58 5.64 36.47
C GLY A 580 -1.89 6.94 36.07
N CYS A 581 -0.59 6.92 35.84
CA CYS A 581 0.18 8.13 35.53
C CYS A 581 -0.28 8.82 34.23
N PHE A 582 -0.74 8.04 33.24
CA PHE A 582 -1.30 8.58 31.98
C PHE A 582 -2.45 9.54 32.19
N HIS A 583 -3.25 9.35 33.26
CA HIS A 583 -4.40 10.19 33.55
C HIS A 583 -4.13 11.28 34.59
N LYS A 584 -2.92 11.28 35.15
CA LYS A 584 -2.54 12.22 36.22
C LYS A 584 -1.52 13.26 35.78
N TYR A 585 -0.71 12.95 34.78
CA TYR A 585 0.41 13.78 34.34
C TYR A 585 0.43 13.90 32.81
N PRO A 586 0.91 15.02 32.27
CA PRO A 586 1.12 15.16 30.83
C PRO A 586 2.08 14.08 30.30
N PHE A 587 1.65 13.35 29.29
CA PHE A 587 2.44 12.31 28.66
C PHE A 587 3.32 12.89 27.55
N ASN A 588 4.62 12.63 27.59
CA ASN A 588 5.56 13.03 26.55
C ASN A 588 5.84 11.85 25.61
N THR A 589 5.32 11.88 24.41
CA THR A 589 5.48 10.82 23.38
C THR A 589 6.92 10.68 22.88
N GLY A 590 7.75 11.70 23.03
CA GLY A 590 9.18 11.68 22.67
C GLY A 590 10.09 11.11 23.77
N ASP A 591 9.58 10.91 24.98
CA ASP A 591 10.33 10.39 26.10
C ASP A 591 10.03 8.88 26.32
N TRP A 592 10.86 8.02 25.74
CA TRP A 592 10.72 6.57 25.90
C TRP A 592 10.72 6.12 27.35
N LEU A 593 11.52 6.78 28.22
CA LEU A 593 11.66 6.49 29.63
C LEU A 593 10.73 7.31 30.52
N TRP A 594 9.68 7.85 29.96
CA TRP A 594 8.73 8.67 30.69
C TRP A 594 8.19 7.97 31.95
N CYS A 595 8.52 8.53 33.09
CA CYS A 595 8.03 8.12 34.41
C CYS A 595 7.92 9.40 35.27
N PRO A 596 6.76 10.03 35.36
CA PRO A 596 6.64 11.34 35.98
C PRO A 596 6.90 11.35 37.49
N VAL A 597 6.68 10.20 38.15
CA VAL A 597 6.88 10.09 39.61
C VAL A 597 8.36 9.84 39.97
N TYR A 598 9.04 8.97 39.24
CA TYR A 598 10.42 8.56 39.51
C TYR A 598 11.36 8.79 38.36
N ARG A 599 11.24 9.94 37.68
CA ARG A 599 12.05 10.27 36.48
C ARG A 599 13.54 10.20 36.74
N ASN A 600 13.97 10.71 37.87
CA ASN A 600 15.40 10.82 38.26
C ASN A 600 15.87 9.71 39.21
N ASP A 601 15.01 8.72 39.47
CA ASP A 601 15.33 7.58 40.35
C ASP A 601 15.24 6.28 39.52
N GLU A 602 16.39 5.84 39.01
CA GLU A 602 16.47 4.68 38.14
C GLU A 602 16.01 3.39 38.82
N ALA A 603 16.29 3.23 40.12
CA ALA A 603 15.91 2.06 40.88
C ALA A 603 14.37 1.95 41.00
N ARG A 604 13.69 3.05 41.27
CA ARG A 604 12.25 3.10 41.42
C ARG A 604 11.50 3.39 40.12
N ARG A 605 12.19 3.76 39.03
CA ARG A 605 11.56 3.98 37.74
C ARG A 605 10.80 2.74 37.31
N PHE A 606 9.52 2.92 36.91
CA PHE A 606 8.59 1.85 36.56
C PHE A 606 8.28 0.86 37.67
N ILE A 607 8.41 1.26 38.94
CA ILE A 607 8.07 0.39 40.09
C ILE A 607 6.61 -0.12 39.97
N CYS A 608 5.72 0.65 39.35
CA CYS A 608 4.32 0.31 39.11
C CYS A 608 4.15 -1.03 38.37
N THR A 609 4.99 -1.33 37.39
CA THR A 609 4.95 -2.60 36.64
C THR A 609 6.01 -3.59 37.09
N LYS A 610 7.09 -3.14 37.79
CA LYS A 610 8.04 -4.01 38.44
C LYS A 610 7.45 -4.77 39.65
N ALA A 611 6.47 -4.15 40.34
CA ALA A 611 5.81 -4.74 41.50
C ALA A 611 4.83 -5.88 41.14
N ILE A 612 4.39 -5.97 39.92
CA ILE A 612 3.52 -7.04 39.44
C ILE A 612 4.38 -8.29 39.22
N THR A 613 4.26 -9.30 40.08
CA THR A 613 5.06 -10.54 39.98
C THR A 613 4.39 -11.58 39.05
N PRO A 614 5.16 -12.47 38.42
CA PRO A 614 4.61 -13.56 37.60
C PRO A 614 3.68 -14.48 38.39
N GLU A 615 4.00 -14.76 39.66
CA GLU A 615 3.19 -15.57 40.55
C GLU A 615 1.81 -14.95 40.78
N SER A 616 1.78 -13.66 41.11
CA SER A 616 0.52 -12.92 41.29
C SER A 616 -0.30 -12.88 40.00
N VAL A 617 0.35 -12.73 38.84
CA VAL A 617 -0.34 -12.79 37.54
C VAL A 617 -0.97 -14.16 37.31
N MET A 618 -0.21 -15.23 37.53
CA MET A 618 -0.70 -16.59 37.31
C MET A 618 -1.82 -16.97 38.28
N GLU A 619 -1.71 -16.63 39.56
CA GLU A 619 -2.73 -16.86 40.58
C GLU A 619 -4.06 -16.16 40.18
N GLN A 620 -4.00 -14.92 39.71
CA GLN A 620 -5.18 -14.19 39.25
C GLN A 620 -5.79 -14.80 37.99
N ILE A 621 -4.95 -15.29 37.04
CA ILE A 621 -5.41 -16.01 35.84
C ILE A 621 -6.12 -17.30 36.24
N GLU A 622 -5.53 -18.11 37.12
CA GLU A 622 -6.11 -19.37 37.61
C GLU A 622 -7.48 -19.14 38.26
N LYS A 623 -7.54 -18.14 39.12
CA LYS A 623 -8.77 -17.80 39.85
C LYS A 623 -9.86 -17.26 38.91
N PHE A 624 -9.51 -16.40 37.95
CA PHE A 624 -10.48 -15.72 37.08
C PHE A 624 -11.05 -16.67 36.02
N TYR A 625 -10.18 -17.50 35.41
CA TYR A 625 -10.58 -18.41 34.33
C TYR A 625 -10.78 -19.85 34.78
N ASN A 626 -10.57 -20.15 36.05
CA ASN A 626 -10.75 -21.48 36.64
C ASN A 626 -9.95 -22.57 35.92
N ILE A 627 -8.63 -22.34 35.72
CA ILE A 627 -7.70 -23.22 35.00
C ILE A 627 -6.60 -23.80 35.89
#